data_45e4b3d2b302c424e0a2c6efa4b37a92
#
_entry.id   45e4b3d2b302c424e0a2c6efa4b37a92
#
_cell.length_a   1.000
_cell.length_b   1.000
_cell.length_c   1.000
_cell.angle_alpha   90.00
_cell.angle_beta   90.00
_cell.angle_gamma   90.00
#
_symmetry.space_group_name_H-M   'P 1'
#
loop_
_entity.id
_entity.type
_entity.pdbx_description
1 polymer ?
#
loop_
_entity_poly.entity_id
_entity_poly.type
_entity_poly.pdbx_seq_one_letter_code
_entity_poly.pdbx_strand_id
1 'polypeptide(L)'
;LCGATVQTVPHIGHIRSGVAFDILRNWLEAHGLDVAFVRNVTNIDDKILTKAADNGRPWWEWAATHERAFQWAYDQLGVRPPSIDTRA
;
A
#
# COMPACT_ATOMS: atom_id res chain seq x y z
N LEU A 1 5.45 7.29 5.22
CA LEU A 1 5.71 6.65 3.92
C LEU A 1 4.58 6.94 2.94
N CYS A 2 4.94 7.41 1.78
CA CYS A 2 3.99 7.50 0.67
C CYS A 2 3.70 6.10 0.13
N GLY A 3 2.45 5.67 0.27
CA GLY A 3 2.00 4.39 -0.22
C GLY A 3 1.80 4.36 -1.73
N ALA A 4 1.67 3.17 -2.27
CA ALA A 4 1.45 2.98 -3.69
C ALA A 4 0.05 3.43 -4.14
N THR A 5 -0.05 3.83 -5.40
CA THR A 5 -1.35 4.05 -6.05
C THR A 5 -1.97 2.70 -6.38
N VAL A 6 -3.18 2.45 -5.91
CA VAL A 6 -3.87 1.15 -6.10
C VAL A 6 -4.57 1.09 -7.45
N GLN A 7 -3.78 1.22 -8.51
CA GLN A 7 -4.27 1.28 -9.90
C GLN A 7 -4.27 -0.07 -10.61
N THR A 8 -3.52 -1.05 -10.11
CA THR A 8 -3.35 -2.35 -10.74
C THR A 8 -2.91 -3.37 -9.70
N VAL A 9 -2.86 -4.64 -10.11
CA VAL A 9 -2.32 -5.71 -9.25
C VAL A 9 -0.87 -5.40 -8.88
N PRO A 10 -0.47 -5.55 -7.61
CA PRO A 10 0.89 -5.27 -7.20
C PRO A 10 1.88 -6.28 -7.82
N HIS A 11 3.07 -5.80 -8.12
CA HIS A 11 4.21 -6.64 -8.47
C HIS A 11 5.37 -6.37 -7.51
N ILE A 12 6.46 -7.12 -7.67
CA ILE A 12 7.59 -7.05 -6.71
C ILE A 12 8.17 -5.63 -6.57
N GLY A 13 8.13 -4.84 -7.63
CA GLY A 13 8.58 -3.46 -7.60
C GLY A 13 7.74 -2.57 -6.67
N HIS A 14 6.44 -2.83 -6.61
CA HIS A 14 5.55 -2.12 -5.68
C HIS A 14 5.78 -2.54 -4.22
N ILE A 15 6.01 -3.83 -3.99
CA ILE A 15 6.12 -4.39 -2.65
C ILE A 15 7.48 -4.11 -2.02
N ARG A 16 8.51 -3.94 -2.83
CA ARG A 16 9.89 -3.72 -2.37
C ARG A 16 9.99 -2.56 -1.36
N SER A 17 9.35 -1.45 -1.62
CA SER A 17 9.40 -0.30 -0.71
C SER A 17 8.75 -0.62 0.63
N GLY A 18 7.64 -1.35 0.63
CA GLY A 18 6.99 -1.81 1.86
C GLY A 18 7.90 -2.69 2.70
N VAL A 19 8.58 -3.64 2.07
CA VAL A 19 9.56 -4.52 2.73
C VAL A 19 10.73 -3.71 3.30
N ALA A 20 11.28 -2.77 2.52
CA ALA A 20 12.41 -1.95 2.95
C ALA A 20 12.06 -1.12 4.18
N PHE A 21 10.89 -0.49 4.22
CA PHE A 21 10.46 0.30 5.37
C PHE A 21 10.07 -0.56 6.56
N ASP A 22 9.59 -1.80 6.34
CA ASP A 22 9.35 -2.73 7.43
C ASP A 22 10.66 -3.16 8.12
N ILE A 23 11.71 -3.38 7.34
CA ILE A 23 13.06 -3.65 7.86
C ILE A 23 13.56 -2.46 8.68
N LEU A 24 13.43 -1.24 8.18
CA LEU A 24 13.83 -0.04 8.90
C LEU A 24 13.05 0.12 10.20
N ARG A 25 11.75 -0.10 10.18
CA ARG A 25 10.89 -0.06 11.36
C ARG A 25 11.35 -1.04 12.42
N ASN A 26 11.62 -2.29 12.02
CA ASN A 26 12.10 -3.34 12.92
C ASN A 26 13.47 -3.01 13.50
N TRP A 27 14.37 -2.43 12.70
CA TRP A 27 15.68 -1.98 13.13
C TRP A 27 15.58 -0.90 14.21
N LEU A 28 14.76 0.11 13.99
CA LEU A 28 14.55 1.19 14.94
C LEU A 28 13.95 0.69 16.25
N GLU A 29 12.98 -0.21 16.18
CA GLU A 29 12.37 -0.82 17.38
C GLU A 29 13.36 -1.69 18.14
N ALA A 30 14.23 -2.41 17.45
CA ALA A 30 15.28 -3.21 18.09
C ALA A 30 16.30 -2.35 18.85
N HIS A 31 16.43 -1.07 18.50
CA HIS A 31 17.26 -0.09 19.20
C HIS A 31 16.52 0.68 20.30
N GLY A 32 15.34 0.21 20.69
CA GLY A 32 14.57 0.78 21.79
C GLY A 32 13.73 2.01 21.43
N LEU A 33 13.61 2.32 20.14
CA LEU A 33 12.77 3.42 19.68
C LEU A 33 11.32 2.97 19.54
N ASP A 34 10.41 3.86 19.92
CA ASP A 34 8.98 3.65 19.73
C ASP A 34 8.56 4.25 18.38
N VAL A 35 8.18 3.40 17.45
CA VAL A 35 7.95 3.80 16.05
C VAL A 35 6.45 3.82 15.75
N ALA A 36 5.94 5.01 15.41
CA ALA A 36 4.62 5.16 14.81
C ALA A 36 4.78 5.17 13.28
N PHE A 37 4.38 4.11 12.61
CA PHE A 37 4.48 3.98 11.17
C PHE A 37 3.17 4.37 10.50
N VAL A 38 3.23 5.42 9.69
CA VAL A 38 2.07 5.92 8.95
C VAL A 38 2.29 5.72 7.46
N ARG A 39 1.35 5.07 6.81
CA ARG A 39 1.36 4.87 5.36
C ARG A 39 0.00 5.28 4.80
N ASN A 40 0.00 6.01 3.70
CA ASN A 40 -1.22 6.33 2.99
C ASN A 40 -1.51 5.30 1.89
N VAL A 41 -2.78 5.22 1.52
CA VAL A 41 -3.23 4.52 0.31
C VAL A 41 -3.69 5.58 -0.67
N THR A 42 -3.08 5.64 -1.84
CA THR A 42 -3.51 6.53 -2.92
C THR A 42 -4.63 5.82 -3.68
N ASN A 43 -5.85 6.03 -3.21
CA ASN A 43 -7.05 5.36 -3.73
C ASN A 43 -7.83 6.20 -4.75
N ILE A 44 -7.39 7.41 -5.01
CA ILE A 44 -7.91 8.26 -6.09
C ILE A 44 -6.74 8.95 -6.80
N ASP A 45 -6.69 8.83 -8.12
CA ASP A 45 -5.64 9.34 -8.97
C ASP A 45 -6.13 9.24 -10.42
N ASP A 46 -5.59 10.05 -11.31
CA ASP A 46 -5.98 10.01 -12.73
C ASP A 46 -5.81 8.63 -13.35
N LYS A 47 -4.77 7.90 -12.95
CA LYS A 47 -4.52 6.53 -13.43
C LYS A 47 -5.62 5.56 -12.99
N ILE A 48 -6.12 5.71 -11.77
CA ILE A 48 -7.24 4.90 -11.27
C ILE A 48 -8.51 5.21 -12.07
N LEU A 49 -8.81 6.49 -12.25
CA LEU A 49 -9.99 6.92 -13.01
C LEU A 49 -9.95 6.38 -14.44
N THR A 50 -8.82 6.50 -15.11
CA THR A 50 -8.63 6.03 -16.49
C THR A 50 -8.79 4.52 -16.58
N LYS A 51 -8.13 3.75 -15.73
CA LYS A 51 -8.19 2.28 -15.75
C LYS A 51 -9.57 1.75 -15.38
N ALA A 52 -10.25 2.37 -14.42
CA ALA A 52 -11.60 2.00 -14.05
C ALA A 52 -12.58 2.24 -15.22
N ALA A 53 -12.47 3.38 -15.88
CA ALA A 53 -13.30 3.70 -17.06
C ALA A 53 -13.06 2.73 -18.21
N ASP A 54 -11.80 2.39 -18.50
CA ASP A 54 -11.42 1.45 -19.56
C ASP A 54 -12.00 0.03 -19.31
N ASN A 55 -12.20 -0.33 -18.04
CA ASN A 55 -12.74 -1.64 -17.66
C ASN A 55 -14.23 -1.58 -17.30
N GLY A 56 -14.90 -0.44 -17.49
CA GLY A 56 -16.32 -0.28 -17.23
C GLY A 56 -16.72 -0.45 -15.75
N ARG A 57 -15.82 -0.12 -14.83
CA ARG A 57 -16.04 -0.26 -13.39
C ARG A 57 -15.96 1.09 -12.68
N PRO A 58 -16.72 1.31 -11.58
CA PRO A 58 -16.56 2.50 -10.76
C PRO A 58 -15.15 2.60 -10.19
N TRP A 59 -14.58 3.81 -10.12
CA TRP A 59 -13.21 4.00 -9.65
C TRP A 59 -13.00 3.53 -8.20
N TRP A 60 -13.99 3.71 -7.33
CA TRP A 60 -13.90 3.26 -5.93
C TRP A 60 -13.87 1.75 -5.80
N GLU A 61 -14.59 1.03 -6.66
CA GLU A 61 -14.56 -0.43 -6.72
C GLU A 61 -13.21 -0.93 -7.24
N TRP A 62 -12.69 -0.29 -8.27
CA TRP A 62 -11.37 -0.58 -8.82
C TRP A 62 -10.28 -0.40 -7.78
N ALA A 63 -10.28 0.76 -7.08
CA ALA A 63 -9.33 1.07 -6.02
C ALA A 63 -9.43 0.08 -4.86
N ALA A 64 -10.63 -0.22 -4.39
CA ALA A 64 -10.83 -1.15 -3.27
C ALA A 64 -10.35 -2.56 -3.59
N THR A 65 -10.62 -3.05 -4.81
CA THR A 65 -10.16 -4.37 -5.25
C THR A 65 -8.63 -4.47 -5.25
N HIS A 66 -7.95 -3.46 -5.77
CA HIS A 66 -6.49 -3.47 -5.85
C HIS A 66 -5.84 -3.17 -4.50
N GLU A 67 -6.48 -2.38 -3.64
CA GLU A 67 -6.03 -2.18 -2.27
C GLU A 67 -5.98 -3.51 -1.51
N ARG A 68 -7.01 -4.34 -1.65
CA ARG A 68 -7.03 -5.68 -1.03
C ARG A 68 -5.90 -6.57 -1.57
N ALA A 69 -5.61 -6.47 -2.87
CA ALA A 69 -4.51 -7.21 -3.49
C ALA A 69 -3.14 -6.78 -2.92
N PHE A 70 -2.94 -5.48 -2.70
CA PHE A 70 -1.72 -4.97 -2.06
C PHE A 70 -1.58 -5.46 -0.62
N GLN A 71 -2.65 -5.41 0.16
CA GLN A 71 -2.65 -5.90 1.54
C GLN A 71 -2.32 -7.39 1.60
N TRP A 72 -2.93 -8.18 0.74
CA TRP A 72 -2.64 -9.60 0.64
C TRP A 72 -1.17 -9.86 0.34
N ALA A 73 -0.60 -9.13 -0.62
CA ALA A 73 0.81 -9.30 -0.99
C ALA A 73 1.76 -8.93 0.16
N TYR A 74 1.48 -7.85 0.89
CA TYR A 74 2.26 -7.50 2.07
C TYR A 74 2.18 -8.57 3.15
N ASP A 75 1.00 -9.12 3.40
CA ASP A 75 0.79 -10.18 4.39
C ASP A 75 1.59 -11.44 4.03
N GLN A 76 1.63 -11.81 2.75
CA GLN A 76 2.41 -12.97 2.29
C GLN A 76 3.91 -12.82 2.52
N LEU A 77 4.43 -11.61 2.52
CA LEU A 77 5.85 -11.33 2.78
C LEU A 77 6.14 -11.00 4.24
N GLY A 78 5.15 -11.09 5.11
CA GLY A 78 5.32 -10.81 6.53
C GLY A 78 5.54 -9.34 6.86
N VAL A 79 5.17 -8.43 5.95
CA VAL A 79 5.23 -6.98 6.20
C VAL A 79 4.13 -6.62 7.19
N ARG A 80 4.52 -6.00 8.32
CA ARG A 80 3.55 -5.61 9.34
C ARG A 80 2.65 -4.47 8.84
N PRO A 81 1.36 -4.46 9.20
CA PRO A 81 0.49 -3.35 8.86
C PRO A 81 0.98 -2.05 9.52
N PRO A 82 0.70 -0.87 8.92
CA PRO A 82 1.06 0.40 9.52
C PRO A 82 0.29 0.64 10.82
N SER A 83 0.83 1.50 11.69
CA SER A 83 0.13 1.94 12.90
C SER A 83 -1.12 2.74 12.54
N ILE A 84 -1.00 3.58 11.49
CA ILE A 84 -2.09 4.38 10.94
C ILE A 84 -2.07 4.24 9.41
N ASP A 85 -3.22 3.92 8.85
CA ASP A 85 -3.40 3.75 7.43
C ASP A 85 -4.43 4.79 6.94
N THR A 86 -3.96 5.75 6.14
CA THR A 86 -4.80 6.85 5.67
C THR A 86 -5.10 6.71 4.19
N ARG A 87 -6.17 7.37 3.74
CA ARG A 87 -6.56 7.39 2.33
C ARG A 87 -6.52 8.82 1.78
N ALA A 88 -6.30 8.90 0.49
CA ALA A 88 -6.30 10.17 -0.20
C ALA A 88 -7.68 10.83 -0.24
#